data_d78e0636d9974229f71afcdedb772913
#
_entry.id   d78e0636d9974229f71afcdedb772913
#
_cell.length_a   1.000
_cell.length_b   1.000
_cell.length_c   1.000
_cell.angle_alpha   90.00
_cell.angle_beta   90.00
_cell.angle_gamma   90.00
#
_symmetry.space_group_name_H-M   'P 1'
#
loop_
_entity.id
_entity.type
_entity.pdbx_description
1 polymer ?
#
loop_
_entity_poly.entity_id
_entity_poly.type
_entity_poly.pdbx_seq_one_letter_code
_entity_poly.pdbx_strand_id
1 'polypeptide(L)'
;MAQVLTQFDTIAAISTPIGEGGISIVRLSGEDAVAIVNKLFKGADLTKVPTHTIHYGHIVDPKTNEVVDETMVSVLRAPKTFTREDMVEINCHGGMIVTNDILQLLLANGARMADPGEFTKRAFMNGRIDLTQAESVMDIVRAKTDKSRQVAMTQLAGGLLGKIQKMRQELLDTMAHEEVNIDYPEYDMDDLTSQEMKKKAQEVSKQIDQLLKTAQEGKIIRNGLATAIVGRPNVGKSSLLNYLTQDDKAIVTDIAGTTRDTLEEYVSVKGVPLKLIDTAGIHHTEDKVEKIGVERSKKAIAEADLVLLLLDASQDLTDEDKKLLDLTANKKRIIILNKQDLGTKISQEMIEEITDNPIIATSILKQKNMNALENAIEKLFFSGIENSQNQILVTNQRQAGLLAKAKQSLEDVVSGIDDAMPLDLVQIDLKNAWDTLGEITGESAPDELITQLFSQFCLGK
;
A
#
# COMPACT_ATOMS: atom_id res chain seq x y z
N MET A 1 -13.40 29.31 -8.25
CA MET A 1 -12.71 29.27 -6.94
C MET A 1 -13.76 28.84 -5.92
N ALA A 2 -13.91 27.54 -5.68
CA ALA A 2 -14.72 27.05 -4.57
C ALA A 2 -13.95 27.39 -3.28
N GLN A 3 -14.60 28.10 -2.37
CA GLN A 3 -14.07 28.27 -1.03
C GLN A 3 -13.92 26.87 -0.41
N VAL A 4 -12.68 26.39 -0.34
CA VAL A 4 -12.33 25.30 0.57
C VAL A 4 -12.68 25.83 1.95
N LEU A 5 -13.78 25.35 2.50
CA LEU A 5 -14.13 25.55 3.91
C LEU A 5 -12.99 24.88 4.69
N THR A 6 -11.97 25.63 5.02
CA THR A 6 -11.05 25.29 6.10
C THR A 6 -11.90 25.22 7.34
N GLN A 7 -12.33 24.03 7.73
CA GLN A 7 -12.94 23.81 9.01
C GLN A 7 -11.85 24.07 10.05
N PHE A 8 -11.90 25.24 10.68
CA PHE A 8 -10.99 25.62 11.78
C PHE A 8 -11.37 24.94 13.11
N ASP A 9 -12.15 23.86 13.05
CA ASP A 9 -12.58 23.12 14.21
C ASP A 9 -11.48 22.21 14.75
N THR A 10 -11.51 21.96 16.05
CA THR A 10 -10.60 21.02 16.70
C THR A 10 -11.19 19.62 16.68
N ILE A 11 -10.44 18.66 16.12
CA ILE A 11 -10.84 17.26 16.03
C ILE A 11 -10.17 16.40 17.09
N ALA A 12 -10.85 15.32 17.49
CA ALA A 12 -10.33 14.34 18.43
C ALA A 12 -10.64 12.90 17.97
N ALA A 13 -9.73 11.98 18.23
CA ALA A 13 -9.95 10.55 18.01
C ALA A 13 -9.02 9.68 18.87
N ILE A 14 -9.40 8.41 19.07
CA ILE A 14 -8.53 7.38 19.62
C ILE A 14 -7.57 6.95 18.49
N SER A 15 -6.25 7.05 18.74
CA SER A 15 -5.20 6.80 17.73
C SER A 15 -4.53 5.44 17.87
N THR A 16 -4.80 4.71 18.94
CA THR A 16 -4.30 3.35 19.19
C THR A 16 -5.38 2.31 18.90
N PRO A 17 -5.02 1.05 18.63
CA PRO A 17 -6.00 -0.04 18.54
C PRO A 17 -6.84 -0.12 19.81
N ILE A 18 -8.12 -0.46 19.66
CA ILE A 18 -9.04 -0.66 20.80
C ILE A 18 -8.76 -2.04 21.40
N GLY A 19 -8.48 -2.09 22.70
CA GLY A 19 -8.19 -3.33 23.40
C GLY A 19 -7.53 -3.07 24.74
N GLU A 20 -7.18 -4.15 25.47
CA GLU A 20 -6.42 -4.06 26.70
C GLU A 20 -4.93 -3.83 26.40
N GLY A 21 -4.34 -2.81 26.97
CA GLY A 21 -2.93 -2.46 26.77
C GLY A 21 -2.41 -1.56 27.87
N GLY A 22 -1.10 -1.41 27.97
CA GLY A 22 -0.48 -0.52 28.97
C GLY A 22 -0.77 0.96 28.72
N ILE A 23 -0.90 1.36 27.44
CA ILE A 23 -1.11 2.75 27.03
C ILE A 23 -2.06 2.79 25.86
N SER A 24 -3.00 3.75 25.89
CA SER A 24 -3.77 4.21 24.73
C SER A 24 -3.59 5.72 24.54
N ILE A 25 -3.76 6.17 23.29
CA ILE A 25 -3.58 7.58 22.92
C ILE A 25 -4.90 8.13 22.37
N VAL A 26 -5.39 9.19 23.00
CA VAL A 26 -6.44 10.04 22.47
C VAL A 26 -5.77 11.31 21.93
N ARG A 27 -5.96 11.58 20.63
CA ARG A 27 -5.29 12.66 19.91
C ARG A 27 -6.27 13.77 19.54
N LEU A 28 -5.80 15.02 19.66
CA LEU A 28 -6.50 16.20 19.16
C LEU A 28 -5.62 16.95 18.16
N SER A 29 -6.26 17.64 17.21
CA SER A 29 -5.62 18.59 16.30
C SER A 29 -6.56 19.75 16.01
N GLY A 30 -6.03 20.97 16.04
CA GLY A 30 -6.76 22.21 15.76
C GLY A 30 -6.35 23.34 16.70
N GLU A 31 -6.85 24.55 16.41
CA GLU A 31 -6.47 25.78 17.12
C GLU A 31 -6.77 25.69 18.62
N ASP A 32 -7.88 25.06 19.01
CA ASP A 32 -8.31 24.98 20.41
C ASP A 32 -7.81 23.70 21.13
N ALA A 33 -6.98 22.85 20.48
CA ALA A 33 -6.59 21.55 21.02
C ALA A 33 -5.97 21.68 22.43
N VAL A 34 -5.05 22.61 22.62
CA VAL A 34 -4.39 22.84 23.91
C VAL A 34 -5.38 23.41 24.94
N ALA A 35 -6.23 24.36 24.55
CA ALA A 35 -7.19 24.98 25.45
C ALA A 35 -8.26 24.02 25.95
N ILE A 36 -8.75 23.12 25.07
CA ILE A 36 -9.73 22.09 25.43
C ILE A 36 -9.13 21.11 26.44
N VAL A 37 -7.93 20.58 26.16
CA VAL A 37 -7.29 19.61 27.07
C VAL A 37 -6.92 20.26 28.41
N ASN A 38 -6.46 21.52 28.40
CA ASN A 38 -6.11 22.23 29.62
C ASN A 38 -7.28 22.40 30.60
N LYS A 39 -8.54 22.45 30.11
CA LYS A 39 -9.73 22.49 30.96
C LYS A 39 -9.97 21.17 31.70
N LEU A 40 -9.53 20.06 31.13
CA LEU A 40 -9.73 18.71 31.66
C LEU A 40 -8.51 18.19 32.43
N PHE A 41 -7.35 18.82 32.28
CA PHE A 41 -6.09 18.35 32.81
C PHE A 41 -5.75 19.01 34.14
N LYS A 42 -5.58 18.20 35.16
CA LYS A 42 -5.12 18.63 36.48
C LYS A 42 -3.64 18.32 36.65
N GLY A 43 -2.81 19.32 36.37
CA GLY A 43 -1.35 19.24 36.38
C GLY A 43 -0.74 20.59 36.03
N ALA A 44 0.25 20.61 35.14
CA ALA A 44 0.81 21.85 34.62
C ALA A 44 -0.21 22.63 33.77
N ASP A 45 -0.10 23.95 33.72
CA ASP A 45 -0.86 24.79 32.78
C ASP A 45 -0.35 24.57 31.35
N LEU A 46 -1.08 23.75 30.57
CA LEU A 46 -0.69 23.34 29.23
C LEU A 46 -0.60 24.51 28.25
N THR A 47 -1.27 25.64 28.56
CA THR A 47 -1.23 26.84 27.72
C THR A 47 0.13 27.55 27.79
N LYS A 48 0.90 27.36 28.87
CA LYS A 48 2.17 28.00 29.16
C LYS A 48 3.39 27.10 28.94
N VAL A 49 3.18 25.81 28.70
CA VAL A 49 4.32 24.87 28.54
C VAL A 49 4.96 25.01 27.13
N PRO A 50 6.27 24.69 27.02
CA PRO A 50 6.93 24.63 25.71
C PRO A 50 6.34 23.56 24.80
N THR A 51 6.55 23.73 23.48
CA THR A 51 6.20 22.68 22.51
C THR A 51 7.12 21.46 22.63
N HIS A 52 6.60 20.29 22.24
CA HIS A 52 7.31 19.00 22.28
C HIS A 52 7.71 18.60 23.71
N THR A 53 6.83 18.81 24.66
CA THR A 53 6.98 18.43 26.06
C THR A 53 5.86 17.51 26.52
N ILE A 54 6.16 16.67 27.52
CA ILE A 54 5.22 15.72 28.11
C ILE A 54 5.00 16.10 29.57
N HIS A 55 3.75 16.11 30.01
CA HIS A 55 3.32 16.55 31.35
C HIS A 55 2.52 15.47 32.03
N TYR A 56 2.93 15.09 33.22
CA TYR A 56 2.22 14.19 34.10
C TYR A 56 1.07 14.91 34.84
N GLY A 57 -0.07 14.25 34.94
CA GLY A 57 -1.23 14.75 35.67
C GLY A 57 -2.43 13.82 35.53
N HIS A 58 -3.63 14.36 35.74
CA HIS A 58 -4.88 13.61 35.73
C HIS A 58 -5.88 14.25 34.77
N ILE A 59 -6.64 13.43 34.07
CA ILE A 59 -7.85 13.89 33.36
C ILE A 59 -9.00 13.84 34.35
N VAL A 60 -9.70 14.93 34.48
CA VAL A 60 -10.78 15.14 35.45
C VAL A 60 -12.03 15.64 34.74
N ASP A 61 -13.19 15.07 35.05
CA ASP A 61 -14.44 15.61 34.59
C ASP A 61 -14.74 16.95 35.31
N PRO A 62 -14.79 18.08 34.57
CA PRO A 62 -14.99 19.39 35.18
C PRO A 62 -16.37 19.59 35.85
N LYS A 63 -17.36 18.72 35.59
CA LYS A 63 -18.70 18.78 36.16
C LYS A 63 -18.79 18.05 37.50
N THR A 64 -18.18 16.86 37.60
CA THR A 64 -18.24 16.00 38.77
C THR A 64 -17.01 16.12 39.67
N ASN A 65 -15.88 16.66 39.13
CA ASN A 65 -14.58 16.67 39.76
C ASN A 65 -13.97 15.27 39.98
N GLU A 66 -14.51 14.27 39.31
CA GLU A 66 -14.05 12.90 39.37
C GLU A 66 -12.79 12.74 38.49
N VAL A 67 -11.79 12.01 39.00
CA VAL A 67 -10.60 11.65 38.24
C VAL A 67 -10.94 10.49 37.34
N VAL A 68 -10.79 10.69 36.04
CA VAL A 68 -11.04 9.67 35.03
C VAL A 68 -9.84 8.78 34.85
N ASP A 69 -8.64 9.38 34.77
CA ASP A 69 -7.38 8.63 34.63
C ASP A 69 -6.16 9.48 35.02
N GLU A 70 -5.10 8.80 35.36
CA GLU A 70 -3.75 9.32 35.52
C GLU A 70 -3.00 9.24 34.17
N THR A 71 -2.56 10.38 33.65
CA THR A 71 -2.12 10.48 32.24
C THR A 71 -0.82 11.23 32.06
N MET A 72 -0.18 11.00 30.88
CA MET A 72 0.88 11.85 30.37
C MET A 72 0.35 12.59 29.13
N VAL A 73 0.39 13.91 29.14
CA VAL A 73 -0.11 14.75 28.05
C VAL A 73 1.05 15.35 27.27
N SER A 74 1.13 15.05 25.98
CA SER A 74 2.11 15.64 25.05
C SER A 74 1.51 16.88 24.40
N VAL A 75 2.23 18.01 24.45
CA VAL A 75 1.84 19.27 23.80
C VAL A 75 2.76 19.56 22.63
N LEU A 76 2.18 19.65 21.43
CA LEU A 76 2.88 19.86 20.17
C LEU A 76 2.27 21.07 19.46
N ARG A 77 3.05 22.15 19.26
CA ARG A 77 2.54 23.38 18.67
C ARG A 77 2.93 23.53 17.21
N ALA A 78 2.03 24.08 16.44
CA ALA A 78 2.24 24.44 15.04
C ALA A 78 3.53 25.27 14.85
N PRO A 79 4.18 25.18 13.65
CA PRO A 79 3.88 24.31 12.51
C PRO A 79 4.61 22.96 12.54
N LYS A 80 5.41 22.65 13.58
CA LYS A 80 6.23 21.43 13.67
C LYS A 80 5.44 20.25 14.25
N THR A 81 4.28 19.92 13.66
CA THR A 81 3.39 18.84 14.08
C THR A 81 2.99 17.98 12.89
N PHE A 82 2.27 16.90 13.12
CA PHE A 82 1.83 16.01 12.02
C PHE A 82 0.86 16.74 11.08
N THR A 83 -0.10 17.48 11.60
CA THR A 83 -1.09 18.21 10.81
C THR A 83 -0.68 19.64 10.45
N ARG A 84 0.45 20.15 10.97
CA ARG A 84 0.83 21.56 11.02
C ARG A 84 -0.11 22.46 11.83
N GLU A 85 -1.03 21.86 12.59
CA GLU A 85 -1.88 22.54 13.58
C GLU A 85 -1.34 22.30 14.99
N ASP A 86 -1.89 22.97 16.01
CA ASP A 86 -1.63 22.59 17.40
C ASP A 86 -2.19 21.20 17.66
N MET A 87 -1.40 20.34 18.26
CA MET A 87 -1.78 18.96 18.57
C MET A 87 -1.54 18.64 20.03
N VAL A 88 -2.43 17.83 20.60
CA VAL A 88 -2.27 17.26 21.94
C VAL A 88 -2.50 15.76 21.85
N GLU A 89 -1.64 15.01 22.51
CA GLU A 89 -1.81 13.56 22.70
C GLU A 89 -1.94 13.24 24.19
N ILE A 90 -3.04 12.64 24.57
CA ILE A 90 -3.31 12.18 25.93
C ILE A 90 -2.98 10.70 25.98
N ASN A 91 -1.87 10.36 26.64
CA ASN A 91 -1.46 8.99 26.88
C ASN A 91 -2.12 8.52 28.18
N CYS A 92 -3.16 7.73 28.06
CA CYS A 92 -3.97 7.17 29.15
C CYS A 92 -3.75 5.66 29.29
N HIS A 93 -4.28 5.05 30.33
CA HIS A 93 -4.28 3.58 30.44
C HIS A 93 -5.08 2.96 29.29
N GLY A 94 -4.54 1.85 28.75
CA GLY A 94 -5.17 1.12 27.65
C GLY A 94 -6.38 0.33 28.14
N GLY A 95 -7.56 0.82 27.82
CA GLY A 95 -8.81 0.18 28.13
C GLY A 95 -9.96 0.88 27.41
N MET A 96 -10.94 0.13 26.96
CA MET A 96 -12.04 0.67 26.14
C MET A 96 -12.83 1.76 26.88
N ILE A 97 -13.09 1.57 28.18
CA ILE A 97 -13.88 2.50 28.99
C ILE A 97 -13.14 3.82 29.16
N VAL A 98 -11.91 3.78 29.65
CA VAL A 98 -11.08 4.96 29.94
C VAL A 98 -10.87 5.81 28.67
N THR A 99 -10.50 5.18 27.57
CA THR A 99 -10.25 5.90 26.30
C THR A 99 -11.53 6.54 25.76
N ASN A 100 -12.67 5.85 25.86
CA ASN A 100 -13.96 6.42 25.44
C ASN A 100 -14.42 7.57 26.34
N ASP A 101 -14.25 7.44 27.65
CA ASP A 101 -14.63 8.51 28.61
C ASP A 101 -13.80 9.77 28.35
N ILE A 102 -12.49 9.65 28.16
CA ILE A 102 -11.65 10.78 27.80
C ILE A 102 -12.11 11.41 26.48
N LEU A 103 -12.36 10.59 25.44
CA LEU A 103 -12.85 11.09 24.15
C LEU A 103 -14.19 11.83 24.32
N GLN A 104 -15.15 11.27 25.06
CA GLN A 104 -16.43 11.92 25.30
C GLN A 104 -16.29 13.25 26.05
N LEU A 105 -15.39 13.35 27.03
CA LEU A 105 -15.08 14.59 27.71
C LEU A 105 -14.52 15.66 26.75
N LEU A 106 -13.65 15.27 25.83
CA LEU A 106 -13.09 16.18 24.81
C LEU A 106 -14.19 16.69 23.88
N LEU A 107 -15.08 15.81 23.41
CA LEU A 107 -16.21 16.18 22.55
C LEU A 107 -17.19 17.11 23.30
N ALA A 108 -17.46 16.84 24.56
CA ALA A 108 -18.33 17.68 25.39
C ALA A 108 -17.75 19.07 25.70
N ASN A 109 -16.41 19.24 25.51
CA ASN A 109 -15.70 20.50 25.79
C ASN A 109 -15.25 21.25 24.53
N GLY A 110 -15.76 20.88 23.35
CA GLY A 110 -15.63 21.67 22.13
C GLY A 110 -14.81 21.03 21.01
N ALA A 111 -14.29 19.80 21.19
CA ALA A 111 -13.75 19.04 20.08
C ALA A 111 -14.88 18.37 19.29
N ARG A 112 -14.63 18.11 17.99
CA ARG A 112 -15.45 17.26 17.13
C ARG A 112 -14.78 15.90 16.95
N MET A 113 -15.58 14.85 16.77
CA MET A 113 -15.05 13.56 16.35
C MET A 113 -14.37 13.68 14.98
N ALA A 114 -13.15 13.17 14.86
CA ALA A 114 -12.46 13.13 13.59
C ALA A 114 -13.09 12.12 12.63
N ASP A 115 -13.11 12.45 11.35
CA ASP A 115 -13.43 11.50 10.30
C ASP A 115 -12.26 10.52 10.04
N PRO A 116 -12.51 9.34 9.44
CA PRO A 116 -11.42 8.45 8.99
C PRO A 116 -10.40 9.20 8.14
N GLY A 117 -9.10 9.08 8.48
CA GLY A 117 -8.01 9.73 7.75
C GLY A 117 -7.89 11.24 7.90
N GLU A 118 -8.71 11.90 8.74
CA GLU A 118 -8.77 13.36 8.79
C GLU A 118 -7.47 14.02 9.23
N PHE A 119 -6.71 13.44 10.15
CA PHE A 119 -5.41 13.99 10.54
C PHE A 119 -4.42 13.99 9.35
N THR A 120 -4.41 12.92 8.56
CA THR A 120 -3.55 12.84 7.37
C THR A 120 -4.07 13.76 6.26
N LYS A 121 -5.39 13.90 6.10
CA LYS A 121 -6.01 14.86 5.19
C LYS A 121 -5.60 16.29 5.54
N ARG A 122 -5.62 16.68 6.82
CA ARG A 122 -5.15 18.00 7.28
C ARG A 122 -3.65 18.19 7.03
N ALA A 123 -2.83 17.17 7.26
CA ALA A 123 -1.41 17.21 6.92
C ALA A 123 -1.18 17.48 5.41
N PHE A 124 -1.98 16.88 4.53
CA PHE A 124 -1.98 17.12 3.09
C PHE A 124 -2.48 18.54 2.77
N MET A 125 -3.66 18.95 3.28
CA MET A 125 -4.24 20.27 3.03
C MET A 125 -3.34 21.41 3.51
N ASN A 126 -2.63 21.22 4.63
CA ASN A 126 -1.67 22.17 5.17
C ASN A 126 -0.29 22.08 4.50
N GLY A 127 -0.16 21.32 3.41
CA GLY A 127 1.07 21.25 2.59
C GLY A 127 2.27 20.61 3.30
N ARG A 128 2.04 19.78 4.35
CA ARG A 128 3.12 19.03 4.99
C ARG A 128 3.57 17.84 4.15
N ILE A 129 2.63 17.14 3.57
CA ILE A 129 2.81 15.95 2.73
C ILE A 129 1.99 16.10 1.45
N ASP A 130 2.41 15.46 0.38
CA ASP A 130 1.62 15.29 -0.84
C ASP A 130 0.74 14.03 -0.78
N LEU A 131 -0.06 13.80 -1.83
CA LEU A 131 -1.00 12.67 -1.87
C LEU A 131 -0.27 11.31 -1.91
N THR A 132 0.91 11.22 -2.55
CA THR A 132 1.71 9.98 -2.60
C THR A 132 2.31 9.64 -1.24
N GLN A 133 2.73 10.66 -0.50
CA GLN A 133 3.21 10.53 0.88
C GLN A 133 2.06 10.18 1.84
N ALA A 134 0.88 10.77 1.64
CA ALA A 134 -0.31 10.42 2.42
C ALA A 134 -0.68 8.94 2.25
N GLU A 135 -0.73 8.44 1.01
CA GLU A 135 -0.95 7.01 0.73
C GLU A 135 0.09 6.12 1.42
N SER A 136 1.37 6.55 1.42
CA SER A 136 2.46 5.79 2.04
C SER A 136 2.35 5.69 3.57
N VAL A 137 1.69 6.62 4.25
CA VAL A 137 1.41 6.51 5.70
C VAL A 137 0.59 5.25 5.99
N MET A 138 -0.43 4.97 5.17
CA MET A 138 -1.22 3.74 5.31
C MET A 138 -0.45 2.50 4.86
N ASP A 139 0.38 2.62 3.84
CA ASP A 139 1.21 1.51 3.38
C ASP A 139 2.23 1.07 4.45
N ILE A 140 2.79 2.02 5.24
CA ILE A 140 3.65 1.70 6.39
C ILE A 140 2.86 0.96 7.48
N VAL A 141 1.66 1.43 7.81
CA VAL A 141 0.81 0.82 8.85
C VAL A 141 0.39 -0.61 8.45
N ARG A 142 0.12 -0.82 7.15
CA ARG A 142 -0.34 -2.09 6.60
C ARG A 142 0.80 -2.98 6.10
N ALA A 143 2.05 -2.54 6.17
CA ALA A 143 3.21 -3.27 5.67
C ALA A 143 3.31 -4.67 6.29
N LYS A 144 3.40 -5.70 5.45
CA LYS A 144 3.46 -7.11 5.87
C LYS A 144 4.90 -7.66 5.85
N THR A 145 5.82 -7.00 5.17
CA THR A 145 7.23 -7.41 5.08
C THR A 145 8.14 -6.21 5.28
N ASP A 146 9.39 -6.44 5.65
CA ASP A 146 10.41 -5.39 5.72
C ASP A 146 10.58 -4.68 4.37
N LYS A 147 10.48 -5.41 3.26
CA LYS A 147 10.57 -4.82 1.92
C LYS A 147 9.39 -3.89 1.64
N SER A 148 8.15 -4.26 2.00
CA SER A 148 6.99 -3.38 1.86
C SER A 148 7.12 -2.12 2.72
N ARG A 149 7.62 -2.27 3.97
CA ARG A 149 7.92 -1.14 4.86
C ARG A 149 8.97 -0.20 4.28
N GLN A 150 10.08 -0.74 3.74
CA GLN A 150 11.15 0.06 3.13
C GLN A 150 10.66 0.85 1.92
N VAL A 151 9.87 0.22 1.04
CA VAL A 151 9.27 0.89 -0.13
C VAL A 151 8.33 2.02 0.32
N ALA A 152 7.45 1.76 1.29
CA ALA A 152 6.55 2.78 1.83
C ALA A 152 7.32 3.94 2.50
N MET A 153 8.43 3.66 3.21
CA MET A 153 9.30 4.70 3.79
C MET A 153 9.99 5.53 2.71
N THR A 154 10.41 4.94 1.59
CA THR A 154 11.01 5.66 0.47
C THR A 154 9.98 6.61 -0.18
N GLN A 155 8.72 6.17 -0.31
CA GLN A 155 7.64 7.04 -0.80
C GLN A 155 7.32 8.15 0.20
N LEU A 156 7.23 7.85 1.51
CA LEU A 156 7.01 8.86 2.55
C LEU A 156 8.13 9.92 2.57
N ALA A 157 9.36 9.53 2.27
CA ALA A 157 10.49 10.45 2.11
C ALA A 157 10.44 11.31 0.83
N GLY A 158 9.38 11.15 -0.02
CA GLY A 158 9.18 11.95 -1.23
C GLY A 158 9.87 11.40 -2.48
N GLY A 159 10.24 10.11 -2.51
CA GLY A 159 10.92 9.53 -3.65
C GLY A 159 10.15 9.66 -4.96
N LEU A 160 8.85 9.32 -4.97
CA LEU A 160 7.98 9.47 -6.15
C LEU A 160 7.67 10.94 -6.43
N LEU A 161 7.37 11.73 -5.40
CA LEU A 161 7.15 13.18 -5.53
C LEU A 161 8.26 13.85 -6.32
N GLY A 162 9.53 13.64 -5.93
CA GLY A 162 10.67 14.26 -6.61
C GLY A 162 10.78 13.88 -8.09
N LYS A 163 10.43 12.65 -8.47
CA LYS A 163 10.39 12.22 -9.87
C LYS A 163 9.26 12.91 -10.64
N ILE A 164 8.05 12.95 -10.07
CA ILE A 164 6.89 13.61 -10.69
C ILE A 164 7.15 15.11 -10.87
N GLN A 165 7.65 15.78 -9.83
CA GLN A 165 7.97 17.21 -9.90
C GLN A 165 9.01 17.51 -10.98
N LYS A 166 10.06 16.68 -11.10
CA LYS A 166 11.06 16.84 -12.17
C LYS A 166 10.44 16.73 -13.56
N MET A 167 9.63 15.69 -13.81
CA MET A 167 8.94 15.52 -15.09
C MET A 167 8.00 16.69 -15.39
N ARG A 168 7.23 17.15 -14.39
CA ARG A 168 6.35 18.32 -14.54
C ARG A 168 7.12 19.60 -14.84
N GLN A 169 8.28 19.80 -14.19
CA GLN A 169 9.11 20.97 -14.48
C GLN A 169 9.66 20.91 -15.91
N GLU A 170 10.12 19.75 -16.39
CA GLU A 170 10.58 19.57 -17.76
C GLU A 170 9.48 19.92 -18.79
N LEU A 171 8.21 19.52 -18.52
CA LEU A 171 7.07 19.86 -19.39
C LEU A 171 6.70 21.35 -19.29
N LEU A 172 6.73 21.92 -18.09
CA LEU A 172 6.41 23.34 -17.88
C LEU A 172 7.41 24.24 -18.59
N ASP A 173 8.71 23.92 -18.50
CA ASP A 173 9.76 24.67 -19.19
C ASP A 173 9.54 24.63 -20.72
N THR A 174 9.11 23.45 -21.25
CA THR A 174 8.79 23.29 -22.68
C THR A 174 7.59 24.15 -23.08
N MET A 175 6.51 24.16 -22.28
CA MET A 175 5.31 25.00 -22.54
C MET A 175 5.65 26.50 -22.48
N ALA A 176 6.47 26.91 -21.51
CA ALA A 176 6.86 28.32 -21.36
C ALA A 176 7.71 28.83 -22.53
N HIS A 177 8.60 27.99 -23.07
CA HIS A 177 9.38 28.33 -24.26
C HIS A 177 8.49 28.53 -25.51
N GLU A 178 7.43 27.75 -25.62
CA GLU A 178 6.50 27.82 -26.74
C GLU A 178 5.60 29.06 -26.68
N GLU A 179 5.06 29.40 -25.51
CA GLU A 179 4.21 30.58 -25.32
C GLU A 179 4.90 31.88 -25.75
N VAL A 180 6.24 31.96 -25.49
CA VAL A 180 7.07 33.07 -25.97
C VAL A 180 7.19 33.10 -27.50
N ASN A 181 7.27 31.94 -28.16
CA ASN A 181 7.40 31.87 -29.62
C ASN A 181 6.06 32.17 -30.33
N ILE A 182 4.92 31.81 -29.75
CA ILE A 182 3.59 32.16 -30.25
C ILE A 182 3.35 33.66 -30.17
N ASP A 183 3.80 34.33 -29.13
CA ASP A 183 3.64 35.79 -28.94
C ASP A 183 4.56 36.62 -29.84
N TYR A 184 5.67 36.04 -30.32
CA TYR A 184 6.66 36.72 -31.18
C TYR A 184 7.02 35.91 -32.43
N PRO A 185 6.10 35.72 -33.37
CA PRO A 185 6.27 34.88 -34.58
C PRO A 185 7.29 35.40 -35.60
N GLU A 186 7.99 36.50 -35.35
CA GLU A 186 8.95 37.13 -36.29
C GLU A 186 10.22 36.31 -36.56
N TYR A 187 10.42 35.20 -35.85
CA TYR A 187 11.65 34.43 -35.89
C TYR A 187 11.40 32.99 -36.38
N ASP A 188 10.79 32.69 -37.45
CA ASP A 188 10.76 31.41 -38.21
C ASP A 188 11.31 30.15 -37.44
N MET A 189 10.91 29.97 -36.14
CA MET A 189 11.45 28.99 -35.24
C MET A 189 10.49 27.82 -34.97
N ASP A 190 9.37 27.73 -35.67
CA ASP A 190 8.31 26.72 -35.44
C ASP A 190 8.84 25.29 -35.57
N ASP A 191 9.70 25.02 -36.56
CA ASP A 191 10.28 23.71 -36.77
C ASP A 191 11.28 23.28 -35.67
N LEU A 192 12.04 24.23 -35.13
CA LEU A 192 12.98 23.96 -34.04
C LEU A 192 12.23 23.71 -32.74
N THR A 193 11.18 24.50 -32.47
CA THR A 193 10.37 24.40 -31.26
C THR A 193 9.59 23.08 -31.23
N SER A 194 8.97 22.67 -32.37
CA SER A 194 8.26 21.41 -32.49
C SER A 194 9.18 20.20 -32.29
N GLN A 195 10.41 20.23 -32.81
CA GLN A 195 11.40 19.16 -32.58
C GLN A 195 11.88 19.08 -31.12
N GLU A 196 12.06 20.22 -30.46
CA GLU A 196 12.41 20.24 -29.03
C GLU A 196 11.27 19.71 -28.18
N MET A 197 10.02 20.12 -28.44
CA MET A 197 8.82 19.61 -27.76
C MET A 197 8.68 18.10 -27.94
N LYS A 198 8.80 17.59 -29.15
CA LYS A 198 8.77 16.16 -29.47
C LYS A 198 9.83 15.39 -28.67
N LYS A 199 11.06 15.91 -28.68
CA LYS A 199 12.17 15.29 -27.94
C LYS A 199 11.87 15.25 -26.44
N LYS A 200 11.36 16.34 -25.84
CA LYS A 200 11.01 16.40 -24.43
C LYS A 200 9.84 15.46 -24.08
N ALA A 201 8.80 15.42 -24.90
CA ALA A 201 7.70 14.47 -24.74
C ALA A 201 8.21 13.02 -24.73
N GLN A 202 9.11 12.66 -25.64
CA GLN A 202 9.73 11.32 -25.68
C GLN A 202 10.61 11.04 -24.47
N GLU A 203 11.40 12.01 -23.98
CA GLU A 203 12.24 11.87 -22.79
C GLU A 203 11.39 11.63 -21.53
N VAL A 204 10.32 12.41 -21.34
CA VAL A 204 9.40 12.25 -20.20
C VAL A 204 8.59 10.94 -20.32
N SER A 205 8.09 10.61 -21.52
CA SER A 205 7.40 9.33 -21.78
C SER A 205 8.29 8.12 -21.41
N LYS A 206 9.58 8.16 -21.73
CA LYS A 206 10.54 7.14 -21.35
C LYS A 206 10.76 7.04 -19.84
N GLN A 207 10.77 8.18 -19.12
CA GLN A 207 10.85 8.20 -17.65
C GLN A 207 9.58 7.57 -17.03
N ILE A 208 8.41 7.86 -17.57
CA ILE A 208 7.13 7.26 -17.15
C ILE A 208 7.15 5.75 -17.41
N ASP A 209 7.65 5.28 -18.56
CA ASP A 209 7.79 3.86 -18.85
C ASP A 209 8.65 3.12 -17.82
N GLN A 210 9.75 3.73 -17.38
CA GLN A 210 10.58 3.15 -16.32
C GLN A 210 9.81 2.99 -15.00
N LEU A 211 8.97 3.96 -14.64
CA LEU A 211 8.12 3.87 -13.45
C LEU A 211 7.03 2.81 -13.63
N LEU A 212 6.36 2.75 -14.79
CA LEU A 212 5.31 1.78 -15.07
C LEU A 212 5.80 0.33 -15.04
N LYS A 213 7.04 0.07 -15.48
CA LYS A 213 7.67 -1.26 -15.37
C LYS A 213 7.76 -1.76 -13.93
N THR A 214 7.84 -0.85 -12.95
CA THR A 214 7.89 -1.21 -11.53
C THR A 214 6.51 -1.47 -10.91
N ALA A 215 5.42 -1.09 -11.61
CA ALA A 215 4.07 -1.08 -11.03
C ALA A 215 3.56 -2.49 -10.66
N GLN A 216 3.90 -3.51 -11.43
CA GLN A 216 3.49 -4.88 -11.13
C GLN A 216 4.16 -5.39 -9.84
N GLU A 217 5.46 -5.15 -9.69
CA GLU A 217 6.22 -5.53 -8.50
C GLU A 217 5.79 -4.72 -7.28
N GLY A 218 5.61 -3.40 -7.46
CA GLY A 218 5.09 -2.53 -6.41
C GLY A 218 3.73 -2.98 -5.89
N LYS A 219 2.81 -3.38 -6.78
CA LYS A 219 1.52 -3.96 -6.41
C LYS A 219 1.67 -5.22 -5.55
N ILE A 220 2.59 -6.13 -5.93
CA ILE A 220 2.84 -7.37 -5.18
C ILE A 220 3.43 -7.07 -3.81
N ILE A 221 4.41 -6.16 -3.73
CA ILE A 221 5.04 -5.76 -2.47
C ILE A 221 4.00 -5.13 -1.51
N ARG A 222 3.07 -4.36 -2.04
CA ARG A 222 2.02 -3.68 -1.25
C ARG A 222 0.90 -4.62 -0.81
N ASN A 223 0.30 -5.35 -1.75
CA ASN A 223 -0.94 -6.10 -1.54
C ASN A 223 -0.70 -7.57 -1.19
N GLY A 224 0.52 -8.07 -1.42
CA GLY A 224 0.82 -9.49 -1.39
C GLY A 224 0.44 -10.19 -2.69
N LEU A 225 1.01 -11.35 -2.88
CA LEU A 225 0.78 -12.22 -4.03
C LEU A 225 -0.29 -13.25 -3.65
N ALA A 226 -1.46 -13.15 -4.25
CA ALA A 226 -2.54 -14.11 -4.04
C ALA A 226 -2.08 -15.51 -4.46
N THR A 227 -1.87 -16.40 -3.49
CA THR A 227 -1.23 -17.69 -3.68
C THR A 227 -2.16 -18.84 -3.28
N ALA A 228 -2.45 -19.73 -4.22
CA ALA A 228 -3.21 -20.96 -3.96
C ALA A 228 -2.28 -22.18 -3.87
N ILE A 229 -2.47 -23.00 -2.83
CA ILE A 229 -1.79 -24.30 -2.65
C ILE A 229 -2.73 -25.40 -3.11
N VAL A 230 -2.38 -26.05 -4.22
CA VAL A 230 -3.26 -27.01 -4.92
C VAL A 230 -2.57 -28.36 -5.05
N GLY A 231 -3.35 -29.43 -5.04
CA GLY A 231 -2.87 -30.81 -5.17
C GLY A 231 -3.88 -31.79 -4.61
N ARG A 232 -3.75 -33.09 -4.92
CA ARG A 232 -4.58 -34.16 -4.39
C ARG A 232 -4.56 -34.21 -2.85
N PRO A 233 -5.49 -34.93 -2.21
CA PRO A 233 -5.38 -35.26 -0.79
C PRO A 233 -4.03 -35.94 -0.49
N ASN A 234 -3.49 -35.70 0.68
CA ASN A 234 -2.26 -36.32 1.21
C ASN A 234 -0.95 -36.10 0.42
N VAL A 235 -0.89 -35.17 -0.55
CA VAL A 235 0.36 -34.82 -1.25
C VAL A 235 1.30 -33.91 -0.42
N GLY A 236 0.81 -33.37 0.71
CA GLY A 236 1.61 -32.54 1.63
C GLY A 236 1.23 -31.06 1.64
N LYS A 237 0.01 -30.69 1.24
CA LYS A 237 -0.48 -29.30 1.26
C LYS A 237 -0.40 -28.67 2.66
N SER A 238 -0.93 -29.36 3.68
CA SER A 238 -0.88 -28.89 5.07
C SER A 238 0.56 -28.81 5.59
N SER A 239 1.45 -29.71 5.17
CA SER A 239 2.86 -29.65 5.52
C SER A 239 3.56 -28.45 4.89
N LEU A 240 3.22 -28.10 3.64
CA LEU A 240 3.74 -26.90 2.99
C LEU A 240 3.21 -25.64 3.67
N LEU A 241 1.91 -25.59 3.95
CA LEU A 241 1.30 -24.49 4.69
C LEU A 241 2.01 -24.28 6.03
N ASN A 242 2.13 -25.33 6.85
CA ASN A 242 2.82 -25.26 8.13
C ASN A 242 4.29 -24.80 7.99
N TYR A 243 5.01 -25.23 6.95
CA TYR A 243 6.36 -24.77 6.69
C TYR A 243 6.40 -23.27 6.37
N LEU A 244 5.46 -22.79 5.56
CA LEU A 244 5.36 -21.38 5.17
C LEU A 244 4.87 -20.49 6.32
N THR A 245 4.08 -21.01 7.27
CA THR A 245 3.52 -20.29 8.42
C THR A 245 4.32 -20.47 9.73
N GLN A 246 5.52 -21.08 9.68
CA GLN A 246 6.40 -21.14 10.85
C GLN A 246 6.70 -19.73 11.41
N ASP A 247 6.89 -19.61 12.73
CA ASP A 247 6.93 -18.36 13.51
C ASP A 247 7.81 -17.24 12.92
N ASP A 248 8.89 -17.57 12.24
CA ASP A 248 9.76 -16.58 11.57
C ASP A 248 9.20 -16.04 10.23
N LYS A 249 8.18 -16.67 9.67
CA LYS A 249 7.60 -16.35 8.34
C LYS A 249 6.14 -15.90 8.42
N ALA A 250 5.42 -16.30 9.45
CA ALA A 250 4.02 -15.93 9.64
C ALA A 250 3.87 -14.45 9.99
N ILE A 251 3.02 -13.77 9.27
CA ILE A 251 2.66 -12.39 9.57
C ILE A 251 1.32 -12.44 10.31
N VAL A 252 1.37 -12.42 11.63
CA VAL A 252 0.16 -12.37 12.47
C VAL A 252 -0.47 -10.99 12.32
N THR A 253 -1.67 -10.92 11.77
CA THR A 253 -2.45 -9.69 11.69
C THR A 253 -3.64 -9.76 12.63
N ASP A 254 -3.43 -9.48 13.90
CA ASP A 254 -4.53 -9.18 14.83
C ASP A 254 -5.01 -7.74 14.59
N ILE A 255 -5.80 -7.53 13.56
CA ILE A 255 -6.55 -6.28 13.42
C ILE A 255 -7.85 -6.48 14.20
N ALA A 256 -7.85 -6.05 15.46
CA ALA A 256 -9.07 -5.99 16.27
C ALA A 256 -10.11 -5.11 15.55
N GLY A 257 -11.23 -5.69 15.15
CA GLY A 257 -12.35 -4.94 14.56
C GLY A 257 -12.92 -5.47 13.24
N THR A 258 -12.30 -6.46 12.59
CA THR A 258 -12.82 -7.06 11.34
C THR A 258 -13.38 -8.46 11.59
N THR A 259 -14.49 -8.55 12.33
CA THR A 259 -15.11 -9.84 12.74
C THR A 259 -15.93 -10.52 11.64
N ARG A 260 -15.81 -10.13 10.35
CA ARG A 260 -16.62 -10.72 9.25
C ARG A 260 -15.87 -11.09 7.98
N ASP A 261 -14.59 -10.72 7.84
CA ASP A 261 -13.81 -11.12 6.67
C ASP A 261 -13.02 -12.39 6.98
N THR A 262 -12.96 -13.33 6.04
CA THR A 262 -12.13 -14.54 6.07
C THR A 262 -10.74 -14.19 6.54
N LEU A 263 -10.23 -14.88 7.58
CA LEU A 263 -8.87 -14.74 8.09
C LEU A 263 -7.89 -14.91 6.91
N GLU A 264 -7.36 -13.80 6.42
CA GLU A 264 -6.36 -13.80 5.37
C GLU A 264 -5.00 -14.09 6.01
N GLU A 265 -4.39 -15.19 5.66
CA GLU A 265 -3.06 -15.55 6.14
C GLU A 265 -1.99 -14.98 5.20
N TYR A 266 -1.07 -14.21 5.75
CA TYR A 266 0.08 -13.68 5.03
C TYR A 266 1.37 -14.33 5.54
N VAL A 267 2.23 -14.71 4.59
CA VAL A 267 3.56 -15.25 4.90
C VAL A 267 4.62 -14.51 4.09
N SER A 268 5.80 -14.32 4.66
CA SER A 268 6.93 -13.69 3.97
C SER A 268 7.89 -14.77 3.47
N VAL A 269 8.06 -14.87 2.16
CA VAL A 269 9.04 -15.75 1.53
C VAL A 269 10.10 -14.90 0.84
N LYS A 270 11.29 -14.81 1.42
CA LYS A 270 12.40 -13.95 0.95
C LYS A 270 11.98 -12.51 0.64
N GLY A 271 11.12 -11.95 1.50
CA GLY A 271 10.63 -10.59 1.33
C GLY A 271 9.44 -10.45 0.36
N VAL A 272 9.01 -11.52 -0.30
CA VAL A 272 7.76 -11.58 -1.08
C VAL A 272 6.61 -11.86 -0.12
N PRO A 273 5.63 -10.95 0.04
CA PRO A 273 4.44 -11.24 0.82
C PRO A 273 3.51 -12.15 0.02
N LEU A 274 3.30 -13.37 0.47
CA LEU A 274 2.30 -14.28 -0.09
C LEU A 274 1.00 -14.13 0.72
N LYS A 275 -0.11 -13.85 0.04
CA LYS A 275 -1.46 -13.89 0.57
C LYS A 275 -2.04 -15.27 0.27
N LEU A 276 -2.13 -16.15 1.27
CA LEU A 276 -2.62 -17.50 1.09
C LEU A 276 -4.14 -17.51 0.94
N ILE A 277 -4.65 -18.16 -0.13
CA ILE A 277 -6.07 -18.25 -0.43
C ILE A 277 -6.58 -19.62 0.00
N ASP A 278 -7.77 -19.67 0.65
CA ASP A 278 -8.51 -20.87 1.04
C ASP A 278 -7.73 -21.81 1.98
N THR A 279 -7.05 -21.25 2.99
CA THR A 279 -6.35 -22.04 4.01
C THR A 279 -7.29 -22.91 4.84
N ALA A 280 -8.57 -22.52 4.98
CA ALA A 280 -9.58 -23.29 5.70
C ALA A 280 -9.85 -24.68 5.09
N GLY A 281 -9.73 -24.84 3.78
CA GLY A 281 -9.81 -26.12 3.08
C GLY A 281 -8.63 -27.05 3.34
N ILE A 282 -7.50 -26.51 3.84
CA ILE A 282 -6.26 -27.25 4.12
C ILE A 282 -6.23 -27.74 5.57
N HIS A 283 -6.86 -27.02 6.52
CA HIS A 283 -6.90 -27.37 7.95
C HIS A 283 -7.93 -28.46 8.33
N HIS A 284 -8.98 -28.66 7.52
CA HIS A 284 -10.02 -29.67 7.78
C HIS A 284 -9.84 -30.90 6.90
N THR A 285 -8.95 -31.81 7.29
CA THR A 285 -8.84 -33.15 6.76
C THR A 285 -9.45 -34.13 7.75
N GLU A 286 -10.75 -34.45 7.56
CA GLU A 286 -11.30 -35.77 7.82
C GLU A 286 -12.75 -35.80 7.34
N ASP A 287 -13.01 -36.70 6.38
CA ASP A 287 -14.29 -37.24 5.92
C ASP A 287 -15.44 -36.32 5.46
N LYS A 288 -15.82 -36.52 4.19
CA LYS A 288 -17.02 -36.07 3.47
C LYS A 288 -16.96 -34.68 2.88
N VAL A 289 -16.23 -34.50 1.80
CA VAL A 289 -16.62 -33.49 0.78
C VAL A 289 -15.68 -33.51 -0.46
N GLU A 290 -15.56 -34.62 -1.17
CA GLU A 290 -14.77 -34.64 -2.43
C GLU A 290 -15.27 -33.67 -3.50
N LYS A 291 -16.59 -33.48 -3.63
CA LYS A 291 -17.17 -32.56 -4.63
C LYS A 291 -16.99 -31.06 -4.26
N ILE A 292 -17.08 -30.73 -2.99
CA ILE A 292 -16.90 -29.34 -2.51
C ILE A 292 -15.42 -28.91 -2.61
N GLY A 293 -14.47 -29.87 -2.45
CA GLY A 293 -13.03 -29.59 -2.59
C GLY A 293 -12.62 -29.17 -4.02
N VAL A 294 -13.20 -29.78 -5.05
CA VAL A 294 -12.89 -29.48 -6.46
C VAL A 294 -13.41 -28.09 -6.87
N GLU A 295 -14.61 -27.70 -6.44
CA GLU A 295 -15.14 -26.38 -6.74
C GLU A 295 -14.39 -25.26 -6.00
N ARG A 296 -14.01 -25.50 -4.74
CA ARG A 296 -13.16 -24.56 -3.96
C ARG A 296 -11.79 -24.40 -4.61
N SER A 297 -11.15 -25.50 -4.99
CA SER A 297 -9.86 -25.45 -5.69
C SER A 297 -9.94 -24.65 -6.99
N LYS A 298 -11.02 -24.81 -7.77
CA LYS A 298 -11.24 -24.00 -8.99
C LYS A 298 -11.38 -22.51 -8.69
N LYS A 299 -12.13 -22.16 -7.64
CA LYS A 299 -12.28 -20.76 -7.23
C LYS A 299 -10.94 -20.19 -6.76
N ALA A 300 -10.21 -20.90 -5.89
CA ALA A 300 -8.89 -20.48 -5.43
C ALA A 300 -7.90 -20.30 -6.59
N ILE A 301 -7.87 -21.23 -7.57
CA ILE A 301 -7.05 -21.13 -8.78
C ILE A 301 -7.47 -19.89 -9.60
N ALA A 302 -8.77 -19.60 -9.73
CA ALA A 302 -9.24 -18.46 -10.50
C ALA A 302 -8.76 -17.12 -9.90
N GLU A 303 -8.80 -16.98 -8.57
CA GLU A 303 -8.43 -15.79 -7.81
C GLU A 303 -6.91 -15.66 -7.60
N ALA A 304 -6.14 -16.74 -7.76
CA ALA A 304 -4.70 -16.77 -7.51
C ALA A 304 -3.89 -16.06 -8.61
N ASP A 305 -2.88 -15.29 -8.17
CA ASP A 305 -1.78 -14.78 -9.00
C ASP A 305 -0.66 -15.80 -9.16
N LEU A 306 -0.47 -16.68 -8.15
CA LEU A 306 0.48 -17.79 -8.12
C LEU A 306 -0.21 -19.08 -7.68
N VAL A 307 0.09 -20.16 -8.36
CA VAL A 307 -0.34 -21.51 -7.94
C VAL A 307 0.89 -22.33 -7.54
N LEU A 308 0.90 -22.85 -6.31
CA LEU A 308 1.83 -23.86 -5.85
C LEU A 308 1.15 -25.23 -6.02
N LEU A 309 1.48 -25.91 -7.12
CA LEU A 309 0.89 -27.22 -7.45
C LEU A 309 1.76 -28.35 -6.89
N LEU A 310 1.24 -29.08 -5.89
CA LEU A 310 1.94 -30.19 -5.26
C LEU A 310 1.56 -31.52 -5.91
N LEU A 311 2.57 -32.28 -6.30
CA LEU A 311 2.47 -33.66 -6.76
C LEU A 311 3.26 -34.59 -5.82
N ASP A 312 2.74 -35.82 -5.59
CA ASP A 312 3.43 -36.82 -4.80
C ASP A 312 4.40 -37.59 -5.70
N ALA A 313 5.69 -37.30 -5.58
CA ALA A 313 6.73 -37.93 -6.43
C ALA A 313 6.90 -39.42 -6.18
N SER A 314 6.42 -39.97 -5.05
CA SER A 314 6.52 -41.39 -4.70
C SER A 314 5.46 -42.27 -5.38
N GLN A 315 4.49 -41.67 -6.08
CA GLN A 315 3.40 -42.35 -6.76
C GLN A 315 3.39 -42.03 -8.25
N ASP A 316 2.69 -42.87 -9.04
CA ASP A 316 2.50 -42.60 -10.46
C ASP A 316 1.52 -41.43 -10.67
N LEU A 317 1.70 -40.69 -11.78
CA LEU A 317 0.85 -39.57 -12.13
C LEU A 317 -0.60 -40.03 -12.40
N THR A 318 -1.54 -39.54 -11.61
CA THR A 318 -2.96 -39.91 -11.72
C THR A 318 -3.70 -38.99 -12.66
N ASP A 319 -4.92 -39.41 -13.07
CA ASP A 319 -5.81 -38.56 -13.89
C ASP A 319 -6.24 -37.26 -13.18
N GLU A 320 -6.28 -37.27 -11.84
CA GLU A 320 -6.54 -36.07 -11.04
C GLU A 320 -5.37 -35.10 -11.11
N ASP A 321 -4.12 -35.58 -11.02
CA ASP A 321 -2.92 -34.77 -11.20
C ASP A 321 -2.88 -34.13 -12.58
N LYS A 322 -3.21 -34.90 -13.64
CA LYS A 322 -3.29 -34.38 -15.01
C LYS A 322 -4.34 -33.26 -15.15
N LYS A 323 -5.53 -33.47 -14.57
CA LYS A 323 -6.58 -32.43 -14.55
C LYS A 323 -6.14 -31.16 -13.83
N LEU A 324 -5.40 -31.26 -12.71
CA LEU A 324 -4.87 -30.10 -12.00
C LEU A 324 -3.77 -29.40 -12.81
N LEU A 325 -2.91 -30.15 -13.50
CA LEU A 325 -1.92 -29.60 -14.43
C LEU A 325 -2.61 -28.80 -15.54
N ASP A 326 -3.68 -29.31 -16.13
CA ASP A 326 -4.46 -28.64 -17.17
C ASP A 326 -5.18 -27.38 -16.64
N LEU A 327 -5.86 -27.51 -15.50
CA LEU A 327 -6.60 -26.39 -14.88
C LEU A 327 -5.70 -25.21 -14.50
N THR A 328 -4.44 -25.48 -14.20
CA THR A 328 -3.46 -24.46 -13.79
C THR A 328 -2.55 -24.00 -14.93
N ALA A 329 -2.72 -24.52 -16.15
CA ALA A 329 -1.83 -24.28 -17.29
C ALA A 329 -1.68 -22.79 -17.64
N ASN A 330 -2.78 -22.02 -17.55
CA ASN A 330 -2.82 -20.58 -17.87
C ASN A 330 -2.45 -19.67 -16.69
N LYS A 331 -1.99 -20.22 -15.56
CA LYS A 331 -1.59 -19.44 -14.37
C LYS A 331 -0.08 -19.46 -14.20
N LYS A 332 0.47 -18.41 -13.59
CA LYS A 332 1.83 -18.50 -13.07
C LYS A 332 1.85 -19.56 -12.00
N ARG A 333 2.68 -20.57 -12.17
CA ARG A 333 2.71 -21.71 -11.23
C ARG A 333 4.12 -22.23 -10.99
N ILE A 334 4.29 -22.83 -9.82
CA ILE A 334 5.47 -23.65 -9.49
C ILE A 334 4.95 -25.06 -9.21
N ILE A 335 5.53 -26.06 -9.86
CA ILE A 335 5.22 -27.47 -9.65
C ILE A 335 6.18 -28.02 -8.60
N ILE A 336 5.64 -28.58 -7.54
CA ILE A 336 6.41 -29.10 -6.39
C ILE A 336 6.27 -30.62 -6.38
N LEU A 337 7.35 -31.31 -6.72
CA LEU A 337 7.45 -32.78 -6.62
C LEU A 337 7.85 -33.14 -5.20
N ASN A 338 6.85 -33.34 -4.32
CA ASN A 338 7.05 -33.59 -2.90
C ASN A 338 7.29 -35.07 -2.60
N LYS A 339 7.74 -35.37 -1.38
CA LYS A 339 8.03 -36.71 -0.85
C LYS A 339 9.17 -37.45 -1.54
N GLN A 340 10.17 -36.72 -2.02
CA GLN A 340 11.39 -37.29 -2.61
C GLN A 340 12.14 -38.29 -1.69
N ASP A 341 11.86 -38.26 -0.38
CA ASP A 341 12.42 -39.17 0.61
C ASP A 341 11.79 -40.56 0.60
N LEU A 342 10.66 -40.74 -0.05
CA LEU A 342 9.95 -42.02 -0.15
C LEU A 342 10.18 -42.78 -1.49
N GLY A 343 11.04 -42.22 -2.35
CA GLY A 343 11.32 -42.71 -3.70
C GLY A 343 10.75 -41.79 -4.79
N THR A 344 11.21 -41.96 -6.01
CA THR A 344 10.84 -41.10 -7.15
C THR A 344 10.26 -41.95 -8.28
N LYS A 345 8.96 -41.85 -8.52
CA LYS A 345 8.27 -42.40 -9.66
C LYS A 345 7.95 -41.33 -10.71
N ILE A 346 7.68 -40.10 -10.26
CA ILE A 346 7.53 -38.94 -11.15
C ILE A 346 8.89 -38.21 -11.16
N SER A 347 9.59 -38.30 -12.28
CA SER A 347 10.84 -37.52 -12.45
C SER A 347 10.54 -36.11 -12.93
N GLN A 348 11.52 -35.21 -12.76
CA GLN A 348 11.41 -33.83 -13.22
C GLN A 348 11.26 -33.78 -14.74
N GLU A 349 12.01 -34.61 -15.49
CA GLU A 349 11.97 -34.68 -16.94
C GLU A 349 10.58 -35.04 -17.47
N MET A 350 9.86 -35.94 -16.79
CA MET A 350 8.48 -36.30 -17.18
C MET A 350 7.51 -35.12 -17.13
N ILE A 351 7.72 -34.18 -16.21
CA ILE A 351 6.88 -33.00 -16.08
C ILE A 351 7.37 -31.89 -17.02
N GLU A 352 8.66 -31.80 -17.28
CA GLU A 352 9.25 -30.87 -18.28
C GLU A 352 8.72 -31.13 -19.70
N GLU A 353 8.36 -32.39 -20.04
CA GLU A 353 7.68 -32.71 -21.30
C GLU A 353 6.27 -32.12 -21.40
N ILE A 354 5.64 -31.80 -20.25
CA ILE A 354 4.26 -31.28 -20.18
C ILE A 354 4.24 -29.76 -20.08
N THR A 355 5.27 -29.13 -19.48
CA THR A 355 5.25 -27.70 -19.16
C THR A 355 6.63 -27.10 -18.97
N ASP A 356 6.78 -25.81 -19.37
CA ASP A 356 7.98 -25.00 -19.18
C ASP A 356 8.03 -24.29 -17.80
N ASN A 357 7.04 -24.52 -16.93
CA ASN A 357 6.99 -23.88 -15.62
C ASN A 357 8.07 -24.42 -14.68
N PRO A 358 8.53 -23.63 -13.67
CA PRO A 358 9.50 -24.11 -12.69
C PRO A 358 9.02 -25.38 -11.96
N ILE A 359 9.89 -26.37 -11.89
CA ILE A 359 9.64 -27.65 -11.21
C ILE A 359 10.68 -27.79 -10.11
N ILE A 360 10.22 -28.00 -8.88
CA ILE A 360 11.06 -28.12 -7.69
C ILE A 360 10.83 -29.45 -6.99
N ALA A 361 11.84 -30.30 -6.96
CA ALA A 361 11.82 -31.57 -6.25
C ALA A 361 12.15 -31.33 -4.75
N THR A 362 11.26 -31.74 -3.85
CA THR A 362 11.36 -31.43 -2.42
C THR A 362 11.02 -32.64 -1.53
N SER A 363 11.44 -32.59 -0.27
CA SER A 363 10.82 -33.30 0.83
C SER A 363 10.46 -32.28 1.91
N ILE A 364 9.20 -31.85 1.93
CA ILE A 364 8.73 -30.83 2.86
C ILE A 364 8.89 -31.31 4.30
N LEU A 365 8.55 -32.57 4.59
CA LEU A 365 8.67 -33.16 5.93
C LEU A 365 10.11 -33.14 6.47
N LYS A 366 11.10 -33.35 5.58
CA LYS A 366 12.53 -33.31 5.94
C LYS A 366 13.18 -31.95 5.63
N GLN A 367 12.40 -30.96 5.26
CA GLN A 367 12.84 -29.61 4.86
C GLN A 367 13.95 -29.62 3.79
N LYS A 368 13.99 -30.65 2.94
CA LYS A 368 15.01 -30.79 1.91
C LYS A 368 14.61 -29.97 0.69
N ASN A 369 15.55 -29.17 0.18
CA ASN A 369 15.44 -28.35 -1.04
C ASN A 369 14.38 -27.24 -0.96
N MET A 370 13.97 -26.82 0.25
CA MET A 370 13.00 -25.74 0.45
C MET A 370 13.53 -24.37 0.00
N ASN A 371 14.84 -24.12 0.15
CA ASN A 371 15.49 -22.91 -0.36
C ASN A 371 15.34 -22.74 -1.89
N ALA A 372 15.28 -23.86 -2.65
CA ALA A 372 15.07 -23.79 -4.10
C ALA A 372 13.64 -23.32 -4.42
N LEU A 373 12.64 -23.77 -3.64
CA LEU A 373 11.28 -23.29 -3.76
C LEU A 373 11.18 -21.79 -3.45
N GLU A 374 11.81 -21.35 -2.36
CA GLU A 374 11.84 -19.93 -1.98
C GLU A 374 12.51 -19.06 -3.05
N ASN A 375 13.63 -19.53 -3.61
CA ASN A 375 14.32 -18.86 -4.72
C ASN A 375 13.47 -18.81 -5.99
N ALA A 376 12.72 -19.88 -6.28
CA ALA A 376 11.83 -19.91 -7.44
C ALA A 376 10.69 -18.90 -7.30
N ILE A 377 10.11 -18.78 -6.11
CA ILE A 377 9.08 -17.76 -5.80
C ILE A 377 9.68 -16.36 -5.97
N GLU A 378 10.82 -16.09 -5.36
CA GLU A 378 11.51 -14.81 -5.49
C GLU A 378 11.80 -14.43 -6.95
N LYS A 379 12.39 -15.37 -7.71
CA LYS A 379 12.77 -15.15 -9.10
C LYS A 379 11.60 -14.93 -10.05
N LEU A 380 10.44 -15.55 -9.81
CA LEU A 380 9.23 -15.36 -10.64
C LEU A 380 8.70 -13.93 -10.60
N PHE A 381 8.95 -13.18 -9.53
CA PHE A 381 8.36 -11.86 -9.31
C PHE A 381 9.38 -10.73 -9.25
N PHE A 382 10.65 -11.04 -8.98
CA PHE A 382 11.75 -10.06 -8.94
C PHE A 382 12.80 -10.30 -10.03
N SER A 383 12.46 -11.03 -11.11
CA SER A 383 13.35 -11.25 -12.24
C SER A 383 13.51 -9.96 -13.06
N GLY A 384 14.51 -9.16 -12.74
CA GLY A 384 14.87 -7.98 -13.53
C GLY A 384 15.31 -6.75 -12.75
N ILE A 385 15.17 -6.75 -11.44
CA ILE A 385 15.64 -5.66 -10.61
C ILE A 385 16.87 -6.13 -9.82
N GLU A 386 18.04 -5.68 -10.25
CA GLU A 386 19.21 -5.68 -9.38
C GLU A 386 18.85 -5.00 -8.06
N ASN A 387 19.25 -5.58 -6.94
CA ASN A 387 19.01 -5.12 -5.56
C ASN A 387 19.47 -3.68 -5.30
N SER A 388 18.93 -2.69 -5.98
CA SER A 388 19.15 -1.30 -5.65
C SER A 388 18.22 -0.91 -4.49
N GLN A 389 18.79 -0.78 -3.31
CA GLN A 389 18.10 -0.40 -2.07
C GLN A 389 17.31 0.92 -2.14
N ASN A 390 17.42 1.66 -3.25
CA ASN A 390 16.82 3.00 -3.44
C ASN A 390 15.90 3.09 -4.67
N GLN A 391 15.39 1.98 -5.20
CA GLN A 391 14.52 2.05 -6.36
C GLN A 391 13.14 2.59 -5.99
N ILE A 392 12.69 3.60 -6.73
CA ILE A 392 11.35 4.16 -6.58
C ILE A 392 10.38 3.25 -7.32
N LEU A 393 9.46 2.63 -6.58
CA LEU A 393 8.45 1.73 -7.11
C LEU A 393 7.08 2.41 -7.11
N VAL A 394 6.31 2.20 -8.16
CA VAL A 394 4.89 2.56 -8.20
C VAL A 394 4.11 1.42 -7.55
N THR A 395 3.52 1.67 -6.38
CA THR A 395 2.83 0.62 -5.59
C THR A 395 1.32 0.69 -5.70
N ASN A 396 0.78 1.82 -6.17
CA ASN A 396 -0.65 2.12 -6.19
C ASN A 396 -1.21 2.08 -7.61
N GLN A 397 -2.35 1.43 -7.78
CA GLN A 397 -3.03 1.33 -9.08
C GLN A 397 -3.50 2.70 -9.60
N ARG A 398 -3.90 3.63 -8.71
CA ARG A 398 -4.23 5.03 -9.06
C ARG A 398 -3.03 5.71 -9.72
N GLN A 399 -1.86 5.64 -9.07
CA GLN A 399 -0.61 6.22 -9.56
C GLN A 399 -0.23 5.63 -10.92
N ALA A 400 -0.30 4.29 -11.06
CA ALA A 400 -0.01 3.60 -12.33
C ALA A 400 -0.98 4.01 -13.45
N GLY A 401 -2.28 4.13 -13.14
CA GLY A 401 -3.29 4.57 -14.11
C GLY A 401 -3.06 6.00 -14.59
N LEU A 402 -2.72 6.92 -13.68
CA LEU A 402 -2.42 8.31 -14.04
C LEU A 402 -1.12 8.42 -14.84
N LEU A 403 -0.08 7.66 -14.47
CA LEU A 403 1.16 7.58 -15.28
C LEU A 403 0.88 7.07 -16.70
N ALA A 404 0.06 6.03 -16.84
CA ALA A 404 -0.32 5.52 -18.17
C ALA A 404 -1.10 6.54 -18.99
N LYS A 405 -2.02 7.29 -18.35
CA LYS A 405 -2.77 8.36 -19.00
C LYS A 405 -1.87 9.52 -19.44
N ALA A 406 -0.96 9.97 -18.58
CA ALA A 406 0.01 11.01 -18.91
C ALA A 406 0.93 10.58 -20.06
N LYS A 407 1.37 9.31 -20.07
CA LYS A 407 2.15 8.74 -21.18
C LYS A 407 1.38 8.80 -22.50
N GLN A 408 0.09 8.43 -22.51
CA GLN A 408 -0.74 8.49 -23.70
C GLN A 408 -0.80 9.92 -24.25
N SER A 409 -1.06 10.91 -23.40
CA SER A 409 -1.04 12.31 -23.83
C SER A 409 0.30 12.74 -24.44
N LEU A 410 1.43 12.26 -23.91
CA LEU A 410 2.75 12.53 -24.51
C LEU A 410 2.97 11.81 -25.85
N GLU A 411 2.40 10.63 -26.04
CA GLU A 411 2.39 9.92 -27.32
C GLU A 411 1.52 10.66 -28.34
N ASP A 412 0.41 11.25 -27.92
CA ASP A 412 -0.47 12.09 -28.76
C ASP A 412 0.28 13.37 -29.18
N VAL A 413 1.08 14.01 -28.28
CA VAL A 413 1.98 15.12 -28.64
C VAL A 413 2.94 14.71 -29.76
N VAL A 414 3.60 13.56 -29.64
CA VAL A 414 4.55 13.09 -30.65
C VAL A 414 3.88 12.84 -31.98
N SER A 415 2.70 12.19 -31.97
CA SER A 415 1.92 11.91 -33.18
C SER A 415 1.42 13.20 -33.85
N GLY A 416 0.91 14.15 -33.05
CA GLY A 416 0.44 15.45 -33.57
C GLY A 416 1.55 16.24 -34.28
N ILE A 417 2.76 16.22 -33.74
CA ILE A 417 3.93 16.85 -34.39
C ILE A 417 4.30 16.11 -35.68
N ASP A 418 4.27 14.77 -35.69
CA ASP A 418 4.57 13.97 -36.89
C ASP A 418 3.53 14.16 -38.01
N ASP A 419 2.27 14.41 -37.64
CA ASP A 419 1.17 14.69 -38.53
C ASP A 419 1.09 16.18 -38.95
N ALA A 420 2.10 16.99 -38.57
CA ALA A 420 2.16 18.43 -38.83
C ALA A 420 0.91 19.20 -38.35
N MET A 421 0.35 18.80 -37.20
CA MET A 421 -0.75 19.53 -36.55
C MET A 421 -0.29 20.91 -36.07
N PRO A 422 -1.18 21.91 -36.02
CA PRO A 422 -0.90 23.21 -35.42
C PRO A 422 -0.40 23.05 -33.96
N LEU A 423 0.63 23.78 -33.58
CA LEU A 423 1.30 23.63 -32.24
C LEU A 423 0.37 23.97 -31.10
N ASP A 424 -0.57 24.89 -31.26
CA ASP A 424 -1.61 25.24 -30.28
C ASP A 424 -2.52 24.04 -29.94
N LEU A 425 -2.78 23.14 -30.88
CA LEU A 425 -3.51 21.89 -30.62
C LEU A 425 -2.66 20.85 -29.92
N VAL A 426 -1.39 20.71 -30.32
CA VAL A 426 -0.45 19.78 -29.67
C VAL A 426 -0.17 20.18 -28.22
N GLN A 427 -0.15 21.48 -27.93
CA GLN A 427 0.03 22.03 -26.59
C GLN A 427 -1.07 21.58 -25.61
N ILE A 428 -2.28 21.34 -26.09
CA ILE A 428 -3.39 20.82 -25.27
C ILE A 428 -3.01 19.46 -24.67
N ASP A 429 -2.43 18.58 -25.47
CA ASP A 429 -2.03 17.25 -25.02
C ASP A 429 -0.82 17.31 -24.08
N LEU A 430 0.13 18.22 -24.33
CA LEU A 430 1.26 18.47 -23.43
C LEU A 430 0.77 18.95 -22.06
N LYS A 431 -0.20 19.87 -22.04
CA LYS A 431 -0.85 20.36 -20.81
C LYS A 431 -1.63 19.25 -20.10
N ASN A 432 -2.36 18.41 -20.85
CA ASN A 432 -3.06 17.25 -20.28
C ASN A 432 -2.10 16.29 -19.58
N ALA A 433 -0.92 16.04 -20.16
CA ALA A 433 0.12 15.24 -19.52
C ALA A 433 0.62 15.89 -18.22
N TRP A 434 0.88 17.19 -18.24
CA TRP A 434 1.34 17.97 -17.09
C TRP A 434 0.32 17.98 -15.93
N ASP A 435 -0.97 18.21 -16.24
CA ASP A 435 -2.08 18.19 -15.28
C ASP A 435 -2.27 16.79 -14.67
N THR A 436 -2.24 15.75 -15.52
CA THR A 436 -2.38 14.34 -15.09
C THR A 436 -1.24 13.91 -14.14
N LEU A 437 -0.01 14.37 -14.40
CA LEU A 437 1.09 14.15 -13.47
C LEU A 437 0.86 14.88 -12.14
N GLY A 438 0.25 16.07 -12.16
CA GLY A 438 -0.13 16.82 -10.96
C GLY A 438 -1.21 16.13 -10.13
N GLU A 439 -2.13 15.40 -10.76
CA GLU A 439 -3.13 14.58 -10.04
C GLU A 439 -2.47 13.49 -9.19
N ILE A 440 -1.29 12.97 -9.57
CA ILE A 440 -0.58 11.94 -8.81
C ILE A 440 -0.17 12.48 -7.43
N THR A 441 0.35 13.70 -7.38
CA THR A 441 0.81 14.37 -6.14
C THR A 441 -0.32 15.08 -5.40
N GLY A 442 -1.47 15.25 -6.06
CA GLY A 442 -2.64 15.92 -5.49
C GLY A 442 -2.73 17.42 -5.79
N GLU A 443 -1.80 17.98 -6.59
CA GLU A 443 -1.82 19.40 -6.94
C GLU A 443 -3.00 19.79 -7.84
N SER A 444 -3.45 18.86 -8.67
CA SER A 444 -4.61 19.02 -9.59
C SER A 444 -5.73 18.03 -9.28
N ALA A 445 -5.69 17.33 -8.12
CA ALA A 445 -6.67 16.30 -7.79
C ALA A 445 -8.02 16.92 -7.39
N PRO A 446 -9.17 16.37 -7.86
CA PRO A 446 -10.49 16.79 -7.44
C PRO A 446 -10.74 16.53 -5.94
N ASP A 447 -11.47 17.42 -5.27
CA ASP A 447 -11.79 17.30 -3.83
C ASP A 447 -12.53 16.00 -3.48
N GLU A 448 -13.38 15.49 -4.40
CA GLU A 448 -14.10 14.22 -4.25
C GLU A 448 -13.13 13.03 -4.18
N LEU A 449 -12.10 13.02 -5.04
CA LEU A 449 -11.05 11.99 -5.02
C LEU A 449 -10.28 12.03 -3.70
N ILE A 450 -9.89 13.22 -3.25
CA ILE A 450 -9.18 13.42 -1.98
C ILE A 450 -10.04 12.87 -0.82
N THR A 451 -11.31 13.24 -0.77
CA THR A 451 -12.23 12.80 0.27
C THR A 451 -12.45 11.28 0.24
N GLN A 452 -12.64 10.70 -0.94
CA GLN A 452 -12.80 9.25 -1.11
C GLN A 452 -11.54 8.50 -0.68
N LEU A 453 -10.36 9.00 -1.00
CA LEU A 453 -9.09 8.37 -0.63
C LEU A 453 -8.92 8.33 0.89
N PHE A 454 -9.13 9.46 1.58
CA PHE A 454 -8.94 9.52 3.03
C PHE A 454 -10.02 8.75 3.80
N SER A 455 -11.23 8.57 3.27
CA SER A 455 -12.28 7.75 3.90
C SER A 455 -11.87 6.27 4.09
N GLN A 456 -10.86 5.79 3.37
CA GLN A 456 -10.33 4.43 3.48
C GLN A 456 -9.23 4.29 4.55
N PHE A 457 -8.86 5.38 5.21
CA PHE A 457 -7.85 5.39 6.25
C PHE A 457 -8.44 4.99 7.60
N CYS A 458 -7.56 4.64 8.55
CA CYS A 458 -7.98 4.35 9.91
C CYS A 458 -8.44 5.64 10.63
N LEU A 459 -9.39 5.48 11.56
CA LEU A 459 -9.75 6.54 12.50
C LEU A 459 -8.53 6.89 13.35
N GLY A 460 -8.29 8.19 13.59
CA GLY A 460 -7.13 8.66 14.36
C GLY A 460 -5.82 8.78 13.57
N LYS A 461 -5.89 8.57 12.23
CA LYS A 461 -4.77 8.78 11.30
C LYS A 461 -5.02 9.95 10.35
#